data_afa4b1d3b7c879d525b07e524b12f005
#
_entry.id   afa4b1d3b7c879d525b07e524b12f005
#
_cell.length_a   1.000
_cell.length_b   1.000
_cell.length_c   1.000
_cell.angle_alpha   90.00
_cell.angle_beta   90.00
_cell.angle_gamma   90.00
#
_symmetry.space_group_name_H-M   'P 1'
#
loop_
_entity.id
_entity.type
_entity.pdbx_description
1 polymer ?
#
loop_
_entity_poly.entity_id
_entity_poly.type
_entity_poly.pdbx_seq_one_letter_code
_entity_poly.pdbx_strand_id
1 'polypeptide(L)'
;MLKRKMLDKLIAWKQKAGGREALLIEGARRVGKSTIVEEFGRTQYKSYILIDFTRLPRDVRDIFENQRDDFDTFFMLLSAYYRKRLYERESLIIFDEVQRYPAARELIKYLVADGRYDYVETGSLISIKRNVANIVIPSEERK
;
A
#
# COMPACT_ATOMS: atom_id res chain seq x y z
N MET A 1 15.33 1.35 -18.12
CA MET A 1 14.04 1.97 -17.83
C MET A 1 13.80 2.11 -16.35
N LEU A 2 13.33 3.26 -15.95
CA LEU A 2 13.04 3.48 -14.54
C LEU A 2 11.96 2.55 -14.04
N LYS A 3 10.90 2.37 -14.82
CA LYS A 3 9.79 1.53 -14.39
C LYS A 3 10.25 0.10 -14.08
N ARG A 4 11.08 -0.46 -14.92
CA ARG A 4 11.60 -1.79 -14.69
C ARG A 4 12.46 -1.86 -13.44
N LYS A 5 13.32 -0.85 -13.26
CA LYS A 5 14.17 -0.81 -12.07
C LYS A 5 13.35 -0.72 -10.80
N MET A 6 12.30 0.10 -10.82
CA MET A 6 11.44 0.21 -9.66
C MET A 6 10.70 -1.07 -9.38
N LEU A 7 10.21 -1.73 -10.43
CA LEU A 7 9.52 -2.98 -10.23
C LEU A 7 10.46 -4.04 -9.64
N ASP A 8 11.69 -4.07 -10.10
CA ASP A 8 12.68 -5.00 -9.55
C ASP A 8 12.93 -4.74 -8.06
N LYS A 9 12.97 -3.46 -7.67
CA LYS A 9 13.14 -3.12 -6.26
C LYS A 9 11.94 -3.57 -5.43
N LEU A 10 10.75 -3.45 -5.99
CA LEU A 10 9.54 -3.88 -5.27
C LEU A 10 9.54 -5.40 -5.09
N ILE A 11 9.94 -6.12 -6.12
CA ILE A 11 10.01 -7.57 -6.03
C ILE A 11 11.04 -7.99 -4.99
N ALA A 12 12.20 -7.31 -4.99
CA ALA A 12 13.23 -7.61 -4.00
C ALA A 12 12.74 -7.33 -2.58
N TRP A 13 12.00 -6.23 -2.40
CA TRP A 13 11.42 -5.94 -1.10
C TRP A 13 10.47 -7.04 -0.65
N LYS A 14 9.61 -7.49 -1.56
CA LYS A 14 8.65 -8.54 -1.23
C LYS A 14 9.33 -9.79 -0.70
N GLN A 15 10.39 -10.21 -1.36
CA GLN A 15 11.12 -11.41 -0.97
C GLN A 15 11.84 -11.23 0.35
N LYS A 16 12.44 -10.07 0.55
CA LYS A 16 13.22 -9.81 1.75
C LYS A 16 12.34 -9.56 2.97
N ALA A 17 11.27 -8.80 2.80
CA ALA A 17 10.42 -8.41 3.91
C ALA A 17 9.61 -9.56 4.46
N GLY A 18 9.11 -10.44 3.59
CA GLY A 18 8.34 -11.59 4.03
C GLY A 18 7.13 -11.22 4.87
N GLY A 19 6.53 -10.08 4.60
CA GLY A 19 5.34 -9.64 5.32
C GLY A 19 5.62 -8.97 6.66
N ARG A 20 6.89 -8.77 7.02
CA ARG A 20 7.23 -8.23 8.34
C ARG A 20 7.30 -6.70 8.38
N GLU A 21 7.22 -6.05 7.24
CA GLU A 21 7.26 -4.59 7.19
C GLU A 21 6.49 -4.10 5.98
N ALA A 22 5.93 -2.90 6.10
CA ALA A 22 5.31 -2.23 4.97
C ALA A 22 6.39 -1.48 4.18
N LEU A 23 6.07 -1.16 2.93
CA LEU A 23 6.97 -0.40 2.08
C LEU A 23 6.37 0.97 1.82
N LEU A 24 7.15 2.02 2.01
CA LEU A 24 6.72 3.38 1.65
C LEU A 24 7.42 3.80 0.38
N ILE A 25 6.65 4.20 -0.63
CA ILE A 25 7.18 4.72 -1.87
C ILE A 25 6.88 6.21 -1.92
N GLU A 26 7.93 7.02 -1.90
CA GLU A 26 7.79 8.47 -1.95
C GLU A 26 8.23 8.99 -3.30
N GLY A 27 7.62 10.09 -3.71
CA GLY A 27 7.98 10.75 -4.94
C GLY A 27 6.94 11.79 -5.29
N ALA A 28 7.28 12.65 -6.24
CA ALA A 28 6.35 13.66 -6.69
C ALA A 28 5.12 12.99 -7.31
N ARG A 29 4.01 13.70 -7.28
CA ARG A 29 2.72 13.13 -7.71
C ARG A 29 2.72 12.62 -9.14
N ARG A 30 3.57 13.16 -9.99
CA ARG A 30 3.53 12.85 -11.42
C ARG A 30 4.59 11.86 -11.88
N VAL A 31 5.18 11.13 -10.96
CA VAL A 31 6.23 10.18 -11.34
C VAL A 31 5.70 8.77 -11.55
N GLY A 32 4.37 8.59 -11.51
CA GLY A 32 3.79 7.29 -11.84
C GLY A 32 3.86 6.27 -10.73
N LYS A 33 3.87 6.72 -9.47
CA LYS A 33 3.94 5.81 -8.33
C LYS A 33 2.81 4.78 -8.34
N SER A 34 1.58 5.26 -8.51
CA SER A 34 0.42 4.36 -8.45
C SER A 34 0.48 3.31 -9.55
N THR A 35 0.87 3.71 -10.75
CA THR A 35 0.94 2.79 -11.87
C THR A 35 1.93 1.67 -11.61
N ILE A 36 3.10 2.02 -11.08
CA ILE A 36 4.14 1.04 -10.81
C ILE A 36 3.68 0.07 -9.73
N VAL A 37 3.06 0.59 -8.66
CA VAL A 37 2.63 -0.26 -7.56
C VAL A 37 1.49 -1.16 -7.98
N GLU A 38 0.57 -0.66 -8.82
CA GLU A 38 -0.50 -1.51 -9.31
C GLU A 38 0.03 -2.63 -10.19
N GLU A 39 1.01 -2.34 -11.03
CA GLU A 39 1.61 -3.39 -11.83
C GLU A 39 2.29 -4.44 -10.94
N PHE A 40 2.95 -3.98 -9.88
CA PHE A 40 3.54 -4.88 -8.91
C PHE A 40 2.47 -5.78 -8.28
N GLY A 41 1.35 -5.21 -7.87
CA GLY A 41 0.27 -5.98 -7.29
C GLY A 41 -0.33 -6.98 -8.27
N ARG A 42 -0.54 -6.53 -9.50
CA ARG A 42 -1.16 -7.36 -10.52
C ARG A 42 -0.28 -8.53 -10.92
N THR A 43 1.04 -8.34 -10.94
CA THR A 43 1.95 -9.37 -11.45
C THR A 43 2.53 -10.25 -10.36
N GLN A 44 2.60 -9.78 -9.11
CA GLN A 44 3.29 -10.51 -8.06
C GLN A 44 2.39 -11.06 -6.99
N TYR A 45 1.10 -10.79 -7.05
CA TYR A 45 0.14 -11.22 -6.05
C TYR A 45 -1.07 -11.84 -6.72
N LYS A 46 -1.80 -12.65 -5.97
CA LYS A 46 -3.03 -13.24 -6.47
C LYS A 46 -4.11 -12.19 -6.65
N SER A 47 -4.14 -11.21 -5.76
CA SER A 47 -5.05 -10.09 -5.89
C SER A 47 -4.46 -8.88 -5.19
N TYR A 48 -4.99 -7.69 -5.50
CA TYR A 48 -4.60 -6.50 -4.79
C TYR A 48 -5.76 -5.54 -4.72
N ILE A 49 -5.72 -4.68 -3.70
CA ILE A 49 -6.68 -3.59 -3.54
C ILE A 49 -5.88 -2.30 -3.48
N LEU A 50 -6.33 -1.28 -4.20
CA LEU A 50 -5.75 0.05 -4.09
C LEU A 50 -6.77 0.96 -3.45
N ILE A 51 -6.40 1.56 -2.32
CA ILE A 51 -7.23 2.53 -1.62
C ILE A 51 -6.68 3.91 -1.93
N ASP A 52 -7.48 4.73 -2.61
CA ASP A 52 -7.06 6.06 -3.03
C ASP A 52 -7.48 7.07 -1.96
N PHE A 53 -6.52 7.56 -1.19
CA PHE A 53 -6.83 8.47 -0.10
C PHE A 53 -7.01 9.92 -0.55
N THR A 54 -6.80 10.21 -1.82
CA THR A 54 -7.18 11.53 -2.33
C THR A 54 -8.68 11.61 -2.59
N ARG A 55 -9.34 10.46 -2.74
CA ARG A 55 -10.79 10.38 -2.98
C ARG A 55 -11.36 9.23 -2.18
N LEU A 56 -11.20 9.30 -0.88
CA LEU A 56 -11.61 8.20 -0.03
C LEU A 56 -13.13 8.09 0.03
N PRO A 57 -13.71 6.97 -0.43
CA PRO A 57 -15.16 6.81 -0.36
C PRO A 57 -15.63 6.77 1.08
N ARG A 58 -16.86 7.25 1.30
CA ARG A 58 -17.41 7.27 2.65
C ARG A 58 -17.43 5.88 3.29
N ASP A 59 -17.83 4.88 2.52
CA ASP A 59 -17.93 3.53 3.08
C ASP A 59 -16.57 3.02 3.52
N VAL A 60 -15.53 3.34 2.76
CA VAL A 60 -14.18 2.92 3.15
C VAL A 60 -13.70 3.70 4.37
N ARG A 61 -14.00 5.00 4.43
CA ARG A 61 -13.68 5.79 5.60
C ARG A 61 -14.33 5.20 6.85
N ASP A 62 -15.58 4.79 6.73
CA ASP A 62 -16.30 4.19 7.86
C ASP A 62 -15.61 2.92 8.33
N ILE A 63 -15.07 2.13 7.41
CA ILE A 63 -14.33 0.92 7.78
C ILE A 63 -13.11 1.30 8.63
N PHE A 64 -12.35 2.29 8.17
CA PHE A 64 -11.16 2.72 8.91
C PHE A 64 -11.51 3.31 10.27
N GLU A 65 -12.65 3.98 10.39
CA GLU A 65 -13.02 4.61 11.64
C GLU A 65 -13.65 3.64 12.64
N ASN A 66 -14.39 2.66 12.15
CA ASN A 66 -15.22 1.85 13.03
C ASN A 66 -14.75 0.42 13.23
N GLN A 67 -13.82 -0.07 12.41
CA GLN A 67 -13.43 -1.48 12.46
C GLN A 67 -11.97 -1.69 12.83
N ARG A 68 -11.36 -0.72 13.48
CA ARG A 68 -9.94 -0.79 13.81
C ARG A 68 -9.61 -1.90 14.80
N ASP A 69 -10.58 -2.30 15.59
CA ASP A 69 -10.35 -3.31 16.63
C ASP A 69 -10.76 -4.69 16.17
N ASP A 70 -11.24 -4.83 14.96
CA ASP A 70 -11.74 -6.12 14.45
C ASP A 70 -11.29 -6.27 13.01
N PHE A 71 -10.11 -6.83 12.83
CA PHE A 71 -9.55 -6.94 11.48
C PHE A 71 -10.27 -7.98 10.63
N ASP A 72 -10.91 -8.97 11.24
CA ASP A 72 -11.73 -9.88 10.44
C ASP A 72 -12.84 -9.11 9.72
N THR A 73 -13.54 -8.27 10.46
CA THR A 73 -14.59 -7.45 9.86
C THR A 73 -14.01 -6.39 8.94
N PHE A 74 -12.89 -5.78 9.34
CA PHE A 74 -12.22 -4.76 8.54
C PHE A 74 -11.95 -5.29 7.13
N PHE A 75 -11.30 -6.45 7.03
CA PHE A 75 -10.95 -6.99 5.72
C PHE A 75 -12.15 -7.56 4.97
N MET A 76 -13.12 -8.10 5.70
CA MET A 76 -14.33 -8.57 5.04
C MET A 76 -15.05 -7.42 4.34
N LEU A 77 -15.20 -6.30 5.02
CA LEU A 77 -15.88 -5.15 4.44
C LEU A 77 -15.09 -4.52 3.31
N LEU A 78 -13.78 -4.46 3.47
CA LEU A 78 -12.91 -3.90 2.44
C LEU A 78 -12.99 -4.75 1.17
N SER A 79 -12.90 -6.06 1.34
CA SER A 79 -13.01 -7.01 0.24
C SER A 79 -14.35 -6.87 -0.48
N ALA A 80 -15.42 -6.74 0.30
CA ALA A 80 -16.75 -6.58 -0.27
C ALA A 80 -16.88 -5.27 -1.04
N TYR A 81 -16.37 -4.18 -0.49
CA TYR A 81 -16.49 -2.89 -1.15
C TYR A 81 -15.77 -2.88 -2.49
N TYR A 82 -14.54 -3.38 -2.52
CA TYR A 82 -13.75 -3.36 -3.74
C TYR A 82 -14.02 -4.54 -4.65
N ARG A 83 -14.84 -5.50 -4.19
CA ARG A 83 -15.16 -6.70 -4.95
C ARG A 83 -13.90 -7.46 -5.34
N LYS A 84 -13.01 -7.59 -4.38
CA LYS A 84 -11.75 -8.31 -4.55
C LYS A 84 -11.63 -9.34 -3.46
N ARG A 85 -11.34 -10.57 -3.84
CA ARG A 85 -11.05 -11.59 -2.86
C ARG A 85 -9.63 -11.38 -2.33
N LEU A 86 -9.45 -11.49 -1.03
CA LEU A 86 -8.15 -11.36 -0.40
C LEU A 86 -7.66 -12.74 0.02
N TYR A 87 -6.37 -12.99 -0.23
CA TYR A 87 -5.73 -14.28 0.06
C TYR A 87 -4.60 -14.05 1.03
N GLU A 88 -4.64 -14.73 2.17
CA GLU A 88 -3.60 -14.53 3.18
C GLU A 88 -2.24 -14.86 2.63
N ARG A 89 -1.30 -13.97 2.84
CA ARG A 89 0.08 -14.00 2.37
C ARG A 89 0.21 -13.96 0.84
N GLU A 90 -0.87 -13.74 0.11
CA GLU A 90 -0.83 -13.70 -1.34
C GLU A 90 -1.53 -12.48 -1.93
N SER A 91 -1.94 -11.54 -1.10
CA SER A 91 -2.59 -10.31 -1.58
C SER A 91 -1.83 -9.09 -1.11
N LEU A 92 -1.96 -8.02 -1.87
CA LEU A 92 -1.33 -6.73 -1.58
C LEU A 92 -2.40 -5.68 -1.36
N ILE A 93 -2.23 -4.86 -0.34
CA ILE A 93 -3.11 -3.71 -0.13
C ILE A 93 -2.26 -2.46 -0.27
N ILE A 94 -2.66 -1.59 -1.19
CA ILE A 94 -1.95 -0.37 -1.52
C ILE A 94 -2.69 0.81 -0.91
N PHE A 95 -1.98 1.58 -0.09
CA PHE A 95 -2.49 2.81 0.52
C PHE A 95 -1.94 3.96 -0.30
N ASP A 96 -2.73 4.45 -1.27
CA ASP A 96 -2.26 5.44 -2.23
C ASP A 96 -2.47 6.85 -1.73
N GLU A 97 -1.40 7.65 -1.73
CA GLU A 97 -1.37 9.02 -1.20
C GLU A 97 -1.83 9.06 0.25
N VAL A 98 -1.24 8.21 1.05
CA VAL A 98 -1.69 7.94 2.42
C VAL A 98 -1.54 9.15 3.34
N GLN A 99 -0.70 10.14 2.99
CA GLN A 99 -0.56 11.33 3.82
C GLN A 99 -1.86 12.12 3.92
N ARG A 100 -2.80 11.86 3.01
CA ARG A 100 -4.09 12.54 3.04
C ARG A 100 -5.00 12.02 4.14
N TYR A 101 -4.64 10.90 4.76
CA TYR A 101 -5.45 10.34 5.82
C TYR A 101 -4.53 9.72 6.88
N PRO A 102 -4.00 10.55 7.78
CA PRO A 102 -3.00 10.07 8.75
C PRO A 102 -3.45 8.90 9.61
N ALA A 103 -4.74 8.78 9.88
CA ALA A 103 -5.23 7.66 10.68
C ALA A 103 -4.94 6.31 10.01
N ALA A 104 -5.05 6.25 8.69
CA ALA A 104 -4.73 5.03 7.97
C ALA A 104 -3.24 4.73 8.08
N ARG A 105 -2.42 5.77 8.00
CA ARG A 105 -0.99 5.59 8.08
C ARG A 105 -0.57 5.04 9.44
N GLU A 106 -1.25 5.50 10.49
CA GLU A 106 -0.96 4.99 11.82
C GLU A 106 -1.41 3.56 12.02
N LEU A 107 -2.43 3.14 11.28
CA LEU A 107 -2.96 1.79 11.41
C LEU A 107 -2.06 0.73 10.79
N ILE A 108 -1.24 1.13 9.82
CA ILE A 108 -0.47 0.15 9.05
C ILE A 108 0.40 -0.75 9.91
N LYS A 109 1.02 -0.23 10.95
CA LYS A 109 1.88 -1.08 11.78
C LYS A 109 1.09 -2.21 12.43
N TYR A 110 -0.17 -1.95 12.76
CA TYR A 110 -1.00 -3.00 13.35
C TYR A 110 -1.46 -4.00 12.30
N LEU A 111 -1.69 -3.53 11.09
CA LEU A 111 -2.04 -4.43 10.00
C LEU A 111 -0.87 -5.33 9.63
N VAL A 112 0.33 -4.77 9.63
CA VAL A 112 1.54 -5.56 9.39
C VAL A 112 1.71 -6.61 10.49
N ALA A 113 1.50 -6.21 11.74
CA ALA A 113 1.62 -7.14 12.86
C ALA A 113 0.59 -8.27 12.76
N ASP A 114 -0.61 -7.95 12.26
CA ASP A 114 -1.63 -8.95 12.00
C ASP A 114 -1.15 -10.00 11.00
N GLY A 115 -0.40 -9.59 10.00
CA GLY A 115 0.35 -10.52 9.16
C GLY A 115 -0.38 -11.15 7.99
N ARG A 116 -1.62 -10.79 7.73
CA ARG A 116 -2.38 -11.47 6.67
C ARG A 116 -1.94 -11.10 5.26
N TYR A 117 -1.58 -9.84 5.05
CA TYR A 117 -1.32 -9.32 3.70
C TYR A 117 -0.05 -8.50 3.68
N ASP A 118 0.40 -8.17 2.49
CA ASP A 118 1.49 -7.22 2.32
C ASP A 118 0.93 -5.83 2.10
N TYR A 119 1.69 -4.81 2.49
CA TYR A 119 1.23 -3.42 2.43
C TYR A 119 2.27 -2.54 1.78
N VAL A 120 1.82 -1.70 0.84
CA VAL A 120 2.63 -0.66 0.24
C VAL A 120 1.89 0.66 0.43
N GLU A 121 2.60 1.66 0.93
CA GLU A 121 2.08 3.03 1.03
C GLU A 121 2.75 3.86 -0.05
N THR A 122 2.00 4.76 -0.68
CA THR A 122 2.61 5.76 -1.52
C THR A 122 2.30 7.12 -0.96
N GLY A 123 3.15 8.09 -1.27
CA GLY A 123 2.92 9.44 -0.83
C GLY A 123 3.87 10.43 -1.45
N SER A 124 3.46 11.69 -1.39
CA SER A 124 4.26 12.82 -1.83
C SER A 124 4.69 13.59 -0.61
N LEU A 125 5.99 13.82 -0.46
CA LEU A 125 6.51 14.65 0.63
C LEU A 125 6.13 14.12 2.01
N ILE A 126 6.20 12.81 2.20
CA ILE A 126 5.96 12.22 3.51
C ILE A 126 7.28 12.07 4.23
N SER A 127 7.30 12.42 5.53
CA SER A 127 8.48 12.20 6.34
C SER A 127 8.73 10.70 6.50
N ILE A 128 9.97 10.30 6.43
CA ILE A 128 10.34 8.90 6.58
C ILE A 128 10.03 8.46 8.00
N LYS A 129 9.36 7.34 8.13
CA LYS A 129 9.05 6.77 9.43
C LYS A 129 10.05 5.67 9.75
N ARG A 130 10.25 5.45 11.04
CA ARG A 130 11.05 4.35 11.49
C ARG A 130 10.35 3.03 11.24
N ASN A 131 11.11 1.99 11.02
CA ASN A 131 10.60 0.63 10.89
C ASN A 131 9.76 0.43 9.64
N VAL A 132 9.96 1.28 8.66
CA VAL A 132 9.30 1.16 7.37
C VAL A 132 10.36 1.21 6.30
N ALA A 133 10.37 0.21 5.43
CA ALA A 133 11.23 0.26 4.26
C ALA A 133 10.79 1.42 3.37
N ASN A 134 11.71 2.03 2.68
CA ASN A 134 11.39 3.23 1.92
C ASN A 134 12.09 3.22 0.57
N ILE A 135 11.33 3.54 -0.46
CA ILE A 135 11.85 3.75 -1.81
C ILE A 135 11.43 5.13 -2.26
N VAL A 136 12.39 5.93 -2.70
CA VAL A 136 12.11 7.27 -3.21
C VAL A 136 12.27 7.25 -4.71
N ILE A 137 11.27 7.76 -5.41
CA ILE A 137 11.31 7.88 -6.86
C ILE A 137 11.78 9.28 -7.21
N PRO A 138 12.90 9.42 -7.91
CA PRO A 138 13.42 10.75 -8.26
C PRO A 138 12.48 11.49 -9.18
N SER A 139 12.39 12.79 -9.01
CA SER A 139 11.53 13.61 -9.86
C SER A 139 12.12 13.81 -11.24
N GLU A 140 13.43 13.65 -11.41
CA GLU A 140 14.08 13.82 -12.71
C GLU A 140 14.09 12.57 -13.55
N GLU A 141 13.50 11.53 -13.12
CA GLU A 141 13.57 10.30 -13.87
C GLU A 141 12.88 10.42 -15.22
N ARG A 142 12.16 11.45 -15.45
CA ARG A 142 11.51 11.69 -16.73
C ARG A 142 12.49 11.98 -17.86
N LYS A 143 13.72 12.15 -17.55
CA LYS A 143 14.68 12.37 -18.61
C LYS A 143 14.99 11.12 -19.37
#